data_a1d1b6b83fac0812c6b7586de6d7ce88
#
_entry.id   a1d1b6b83fac0812c6b7586de6d7ce88
#
_cell.length_a   1.000
_cell.length_b   1.000
_cell.length_c   1.000
_cell.angle_alpha   90.00
_cell.angle_beta   90.00
_cell.angle_gamma   90.00
#
_symmetry.space_group_name_H-M   'P 1'
#
loop_
_entity.id
_entity.type
_entity.pdbx_description
1 polymer ?
#
loop_
_entity_poly.entity_id
_entity_poly.type
_entity_poly.pdbx_seq_one_letter_code
_entity_poly.pdbx_strand_id
1 'polypeptide(L)'
;MKNGEILEVTVKEIKDNTVIGLVDEQNVYVRAKDISLLEPEKKYFGFLYLNRHGEWCVDTTIPKASLKSFGWGKVETVDHSSGVFVSIGLADKDILVSLDDLPDNSRDWPQVDDELIVRLERDNKDRLWGKLATDEDLISGGFISFDHKFKQNEMVSGHVYHLGKTGVFILLKEGRFAYLHHTEMEENVHLGQEITGRIIGFGAHDRINISLLKNAYARIDDDAAMILAAIKFTPDKKLLLSDSSTPKEIKDKFGISKSSFKRAVGHLLKQNLITSENGYLKIKS
;
A
#
# COMPACT_ATOMS: atom_id res chain seq x y z
N MET A 1 31.06 -20.65 1.62
CA MET A 1 30.12 -19.56 1.89
C MET A 1 29.42 -19.17 0.61
N LYS A 2 28.08 -19.02 0.62
CA LYS A 2 27.29 -18.50 -0.50
C LYS A 2 26.32 -17.43 -0.01
N ASN A 3 26.13 -16.40 -0.80
CA ASN A 3 25.30 -15.24 -0.46
C ASN A 3 23.84 -15.63 -0.19
N GLY A 4 23.25 -15.18 0.91
CA GLY A 4 21.87 -15.49 1.28
C GLY A 4 21.66 -16.78 2.08
N GLU A 5 22.73 -17.44 2.52
CA GLU A 5 22.64 -18.61 3.40
C GLU A 5 22.41 -18.20 4.85
N ILE A 6 21.66 -19.03 5.58
CA ILE A 6 21.57 -18.93 7.04
C ILE A 6 22.52 -19.99 7.61
N LEU A 7 23.49 -19.54 8.40
CA LEU A 7 24.56 -20.40 8.91
C LEU A 7 24.97 -19.98 10.32
N GLU A 8 25.81 -20.81 10.93
CA GLU A 8 26.40 -20.55 12.24
C GLU A 8 27.70 -19.76 12.10
N VAL A 9 27.85 -18.69 12.87
CA VAL A 9 29.08 -17.90 13.01
C VAL A 9 29.57 -17.95 14.44
N THR A 10 30.89 -18.16 14.66
CA THR A 10 31.50 -18.06 15.97
C THR A 10 32.10 -16.67 16.15
N VAL A 11 31.67 -15.92 17.15
CA VAL A 11 32.23 -14.60 17.45
C VAL A 11 33.68 -14.79 17.94
N LYS A 12 34.63 -14.14 17.27
CA LYS A 12 36.05 -14.20 17.59
C LYS A 12 36.52 -13.01 18.42
N GLU A 13 36.17 -11.81 18.00
CA GLU A 13 36.62 -10.57 18.60
C GLU A 13 35.57 -9.49 18.54
N ILE A 14 35.46 -8.71 19.60
CA ILE A 14 34.61 -7.52 19.68
C ILE A 14 35.51 -6.34 20.02
N LYS A 15 35.63 -5.35 19.12
CA LYS A 15 36.46 -4.18 19.31
C LYS A 15 35.81 -2.95 18.68
N ASP A 16 35.73 -1.86 19.42
CA ASP A 16 35.27 -0.54 18.95
C ASP A 16 33.98 -0.60 18.10
N ASN A 17 32.95 -1.31 18.58
CA ASN A 17 31.67 -1.55 17.85
C ASN A 17 31.81 -2.43 16.61
N THR A 18 32.94 -3.02 16.33
CA THR A 18 33.17 -3.99 15.26
C THR A 18 33.22 -5.39 15.83
N VAL A 19 32.46 -6.30 15.28
CA VAL A 19 32.45 -7.71 15.67
C VAL A 19 32.96 -8.52 14.49
N ILE A 20 34.02 -9.28 14.75
CA ILE A 20 34.61 -10.25 13.80
C ILE A 20 34.22 -11.65 14.26
N GLY A 21 33.72 -12.43 13.35
CA GLY A 21 33.39 -13.85 13.54
C GLY A 21 34.13 -14.73 12.56
N LEU A 22 33.97 -16.03 12.75
CA LEU A 22 34.51 -17.09 11.90
C LEU A 22 33.40 -17.93 11.31
N VAL A 23 33.45 -18.12 10.00
CA VAL A 23 32.64 -19.06 9.22
C VAL A 23 33.61 -19.87 8.34
N ASP A 24 33.65 -21.21 8.47
CA ASP A 24 34.56 -22.07 7.70
C ASP A 24 36.01 -21.55 7.72
N GLU A 25 36.52 -21.17 8.90
CA GLU A 25 37.86 -20.62 9.12
C GLU A 25 38.13 -19.25 8.46
N GLN A 26 37.13 -18.63 7.83
CA GLN A 26 37.25 -17.29 7.25
C GLN A 26 36.68 -16.23 8.19
N ASN A 27 37.39 -15.10 8.31
CA ASN A 27 36.87 -13.96 9.05
C ASN A 27 35.72 -13.30 8.30
N VAL A 28 34.64 -12.98 9.04
CA VAL A 28 33.47 -12.25 8.55
C VAL A 28 33.11 -11.16 9.53
N TYR A 29 32.47 -10.09 9.06
CA TYR A 29 31.87 -9.13 9.96
C TYR A 29 30.56 -9.71 10.52
N VAL A 30 30.34 -9.53 11.84
CA VAL A 30 29.07 -9.91 12.47
C VAL A 30 28.28 -8.66 12.76
N ARG A 31 27.02 -8.65 12.34
CA ARG A 31 26.02 -7.61 12.61
C ARG A 31 24.96 -8.13 13.55
N ALA A 32 24.48 -7.29 14.43
CA ALA A 32 23.37 -7.58 15.33
C ALA A 32 22.62 -6.27 15.61
N LYS A 33 21.32 -6.39 15.90
CA LYS A 33 20.51 -5.25 16.35
C LYS A 33 21.04 -4.65 17.65
N ASP A 34 21.56 -5.50 18.52
CA ASP A 34 22.25 -5.12 19.77
C ASP A 34 23.55 -5.93 19.90
N ILE A 35 24.66 -5.26 19.65
CA ILE A 35 26.02 -5.85 19.73
C ILE A 35 26.37 -6.29 21.16
N SER A 36 25.79 -5.66 22.20
CA SER A 36 26.05 -6.00 23.60
C SER A 36 25.61 -7.40 23.99
N LEU A 37 24.74 -8.01 23.19
CA LEU A 37 24.25 -9.39 23.37
C LEU A 37 25.22 -10.43 22.76
N LEU A 38 26.24 -10.01 22.05
CA LEU A 38 27.23 -10.91 21.48
C LEU A 38 28.39 -11.11 22.45
N GLU A 39 28.83 -12.35 22.57
CA GLU A 39 29.94 -12.74 23.47
C GLU A 39 31.04 -13.44 22.64
N PRO A 40 32.34 -13.19 22.93
CA PRO A 40 33.42 -13.93 22.30
C PRO A 40 33.30 -15.45 22.54
N GLU A 41 33.77 -16.23 21.58
CA GLU A 41 33.75 -17.70 21.55
C GLU A 41 32.36 -18.34 21.50
N LYS A 42 31.27 -17.53 21.49
CA LYS A 42 29.92 -18.03 21.32
C LYS A 42 29.49 -18.10 19.87
N LYS A 43 28.58 -19.02 19.60
CA LYS A 43 28.01 -19.30 18.27
C LYS A 43 26.64 -18.70 18.13
N TYR A 44 26.38 -18.08 16.98
CA TYR A 44 25.13 -17.45 16.62
C TYR A 44 24.72 -17.88 15.22
N PHE A 45 23.42 -18.07 15.00
CA PHE A 45 22.90 -18.21 13.65
C PHE A 45 22.67 -16.82 13.04
N GLY A 46 22.97 -16.67 11.76
CA GLY A 46 22.76 -15.42 11.06
C GLY A 46 22.66 -15.58 9.55
N PHE A 47 22.26 -14.53 8.91
CA PHE A 47 22.13 -14.43 7.47
C PHE A 47 23.45 -13.93 6.88
N LEU A 48 24.05 -14.75 6.03
CA LEU A 48 25.32 -14.45 5.35
C LEU A 48 25.08 -13.65 4.07
N TYR A 49 25.77 -12.55 3.90
CA TYR A 49 25.71 -11.72 2.71
C TYR A 49 26.99 -10.96 2.43
N LEU A 50 27.16 -10.53 1.18
CA LEU A 50 28.20 -9.55 0.81
C LEU A 50 27.61 -8.14 0.97
N ASN A 51 28.26 -7.31 1.81
CA ASN A 51 27.89 -5.92 1.96
C ASN A 51 28.21 -5.09 0.70
N ARG A 52 27.91 -3.79 0.71
CA ARG A 52 28.19 -2.89 -0.43
C ARG A 52 29.68 -2.72 -0.76
N HIS A 53 30.58 -3.12 0.14
CA HIS A 53 32.04 -3.08 -0.06
C HIS A 53 32.60 -4.41 -0.54
N GLY A 54 31.76 -5.43 -0.74
CA GLY A 54 32.18 -6.78 -1.14
C GLY A 54 32.75 -7.62 -0.01
N GLU A 55 32.50 -7.26 1.24
CA GLU A 55 32.98 -7.98 2.43
C GLU A 55 31.90 -8.92 2.95
N TRP A 56 32.29 -10.09 3.42
CA TRP A 56 31.37 -11.03 4.02
C TRP A 56 30.86 -10.56 5.38
N CYS A 57 29.55 -10.52 5.51
CA CYS A 57 28.83 -10.18 6.74
C CYS A 57 27.85 -11.28 7.12
N VAL A 58 27.71 -11.52 8.42
CA VAL A 58 26.65 -12.35 9.00
C VAL A 58 25.81 -11.45 9.90
N ASP A 59 24.54 -11.26 9.54
CA ASP A 59 23.58 -10.54 10.38
C ASP A 59 22.79 -11.53 11.24
N THR A 60 22.88 -11.39 12.56
CA THR A 60 22.15 -12.25 13.51
C THR A 60 20.64 -11.95 13.52
N THR A 61 20.24 -10.80 12.96
CA THR A 61 18.84 -10.50 12.65
C THR A 61 18.50 -11.08 11.28
N ILE A 62 17.91 -12.28 11.28
CA ILE A 62 17.56 -12.98 10.03
C ILE A 62 16.39 -12.30 9.36
N PRO A 63 16.53 -11.78 8.12
CA PRO A 63 15.43 -11.18 7.37
C PRO A 63 14.29 -12.19 7.12
N LYS A 64 13.05 -11.70 7.13
CA LYS A 64 11.90 -12.52 6.71
C LYS A 64 11.98 -12.85 5.22
N ALA A 65 12.40 -11.91 4.39
CA ALA A 65 12.73 -12.14 2.99
C ALA A 65 14.04 -12.91 2.89
N SER A 66 14.00 -14.11 2.34
CA SER A 66 15.16 -15.00 2.21
C SER A 66 15.11 -15.77 0.90
N LEU A 67 16.06 -16.65 0.63
CA LEU A 67 16.03 -17.54 -0.53
C LEU A 67 14.85 -18.56 -0.49
N LYS A 68 14.21 -18.73 0.67
CA LYS A 68 13.15 -19.73 0.89
C LYS A 68 11.79 -19.12 1.25
N SER A 69 11.76 -17.85 1.62
CA SER A 69 10.55 -17.19 2.12
C SER A 69 10.40 -15.79 1.56
N PHE A 70 9.17 -15.40 1.30
CA PHE A 70 8.82 -14.01 1.04
C PHE A 70 8.77 -13.21 2.35
N GLY A 71 9.07 -11.93 2.25
CA GLY A 71 8.98 -10.99 3.37
C GLY A 71 8.78 -9.57 2.85
N TRP A 72 8.30 -8.70 3.73
CA TRP A 72 8.19 -7.28 3.46
C TRP A 72 9.58 -6.65 3.36
N GLY A 73 9.75 -5.77 2.40
CA GLY A 73 10.90 -4.91 2.25
C GLY A 73 10.48 -3.51 1.87
N LYS A 74 11.19 -2.53 2.43
CA LYS A 74 10.92 -1.11 2.25
C LYS A 74 11.77 -0.55 1.12
N VAL A 75 11.20 0.22 0.22
CA VAL A 75 11.91 0.88 -0.87
C VAL A 75 12.74 2.04 -0.33
N GLU A 76 14.06 1.98 -0.50
CA GLU A 76 15.00 3.01 -0.06
C GLU A 76 15.45 3.91 -1.23
N THR A 77 15.55 3.36 -2.45
CA THR A 77 16.01 4.11 -3.62
C THR A 77 15.31 3.62 -4.88
N VAL A 78 14.97 4.55 -5.76
CA VAL A 78 14.45 4.28 -7.10
C VAL A 78 15.49 4.72 -8.12
N ASP A 79 16.00 3.78 -8.92
CA ASP A 79 16.93 4.04 -10.02
C ASP A 79 16.31 3.59 -11.34
N HIS A 80 15.91 4.55 -12.16
CA HIS A 80 15.24 4.28 -13.44
C HIS A 80 16.09 3.50 -14.45
N SER A 81 17.40 3.33 -14.20
CA SER A 81 18.30 2.54 -15.05
C SER A 81 18.44 1.08 -14.61
N SER A 82 18.17 0.77 -13.35
CA SER A 82 18.41 -0.56 -12.76
C SER A 82 17.16 -1.18 -12.14
N GLY A 83 16.29 -0.38 -11.52
CA GLY A 83 15.12 -0.83 -10.76
C GLY A 83 15.00 -0.15 -9.41
N VAL A 84 14.48 -0.85 -8.41
CA VAL A 84 14.32 -0.31 -7.06
C VAL A 84 15.14 -1.08 -6.04
N PHE A 85 15.76 -0.35 -5.11
CA PHE A 85 16.53 -0.92 -4.02
C PHE A 85 15.66 -1.00 -2.77
N VAL A 86 15.57 -2.21 -2.21
CA VAL A 86 14.64 -2.56 -1.14
C VAL A 86 15.43 -3.02 0.07
N SER A 87 15.22 -2.35 1.20
CA SER A 87 15.74 -2.78 2.50
C SER A 87 14.91 -3.94 3.04
N ILE A 88 15.56 -5.03 3.35
CA ILE A 88 14.95 -6.19 4.02
C ILE A 88 15.36 -6.31 5.50
N GLY A 89 15.95 -5.23 6.03
CA GLY A 89 16.42 -5.14 7.41
C GLY A 89 17.89 -5.45 7.61
N LEU A 90 18.69 -5.59 6.53
CA LEU A 90 20.15 -5.66 6.62
C LEU A 90 20.75 -4.26 6.77
N ALA A 91 21.73 -4.10 7.66
CA ALA A 91 22.23 -2.78 8.06
C ALA A 91 22.95 -2.00 6.94
N ASP A 92 23.57 -2.70 5.99
CA ASP A 92 24.45 -2.11 4.98
C ASP A 92 24.27 -2.72 3.58
N LYS A 93 23.09 -3.28 3.33
CA LYS A 93 22.75 -3.93 2.06
C LYS A 93 21.29 -3.77 1.72
N ASP A 94 21.01 -3.13 0.60
CA ASP A 94 19.69 -3.14 -0.04
C ASP A 94 19.68 -4.16 -1.17
N ILE A 95 18.51 -4.70 -1.45
CA ILE A 95 18.30 -5.73 -2.46
C ILE A 95 17.65 -5.08 -3.69
N LEU A 96 18.25 -5.28 -4.85
CA LEU A 96 17.71 -4.77 -6.10
C LEU A 96 16.57 -5.66 -6.59
N VAL A 97 15.40 -5.06 -6.79
CA VAL A 97 14.32 -5.57 -7.65
C VAL A 97 14.57 -4.99 -9.04
N SER A 98 14.81 -5.88 -10.02
CA SER A 98 15.18 -5.47 -11.37
C SER A 98 14.06 -4.68 -12.06
N LEU A 99 14.44 -3.76 -12.93
CA LEU A 99 13.49 -3.06 -13.81
C LEU A 99 12.65 -4.03 -14.66
N ASP A 100 13.17 -5.23 -14.97
CA ASP A 100 12.46 -6.27 -15.73
C ASP A 100 11.28 -6.90 -14.96
N ASP A 101 11.28 -6.76 -13.64
CA ASP A 101 10.21 -7.23 -12.74
C ASP A 101 9.22 -6.11 -12.35
N LEU A 102 9.49 -4.87 -12.77
CA LEU A 102 8.67 -3.70 -12.48
C LEU A 102 7.69 -3.41 -13.62
N PRO A 103 6.64 -2.60 -13.39
CA PRO A 103 5.74 -2.17 -14.46
C PRO A 103 6.47 -1.45 -15.60
N ASP A 104 5.99 -1.62 -16.85
CA ASP A 104 6.58 -0.97 -18.04
C ASP A 104 6.58 0.57 -17.93
N ASN A 105 5.54 1.13 -17.29
CA ASN A 105 5.45 2.57 -17.09
C ASN A 105 6.07 2.96 -15.74
N SER A 106 7.11 3.76 -15.76
CA SER A 106 7.82 4.20 -14.54
C SER A 106 6.97 5.04 -13.57
N ARG A 107 5.82 5.57 -14.00
CA ARG A 107 4.85 6.24 -13.10
C ARG A 107 4.16 5.25 -12.15
N ASP A 108 4.13 3.98 -12.54
CA ASP A 108 3.51 2.90 -11.79
C ASP A 108 4.51 2.17 -10.88
N TRP A 109 5.79 2.61 -10.90
CA TRP A 109 6.85 2.06 -10.05
C TRP A 109 6.67 2.46 -8.59
N PRO A 110 7.19 1.65 -7.66
CA PRO A 110 7.25 2.01 -6.25
C PRO A 110 8.01 3.30 -6.03
N GLN A 111 7.61 4.05 -5.02
CA GLN A 111 8.30 5.24 -4.55
C GLN A 111 9.10 4.91 -3.27
N VAL A 112 9.99 5.83 -2.88
CA VAL A 112 10.69 5.71 -1.59
C VAL A 112 9.66 5.66 -0.46
N ASP A 113 9.91 4.81 0.52
CA ASP A 113 9.05 4.46 1.65
C ASP A 113 7.91 3.48 1.35
N ASP A 114 7.63 3.13 0.10
CA ASP A 114 6.67 2.07 -0.24
C ASP A 114 7.16 0.69 0.23
N GLU A 115 6.23 -0.24 0.41
CA GLU A 115 6.53 -1.60 0.84
C GLU A 115 6.24 -2.63 -0.26
N LEU A 116 7.19 -3.52 -0.50
CA LEU A 116 7.11 -4.61 -1.45
C LEU A 116 7.26 -5.96 -0.74
N ILE A 117 6.57 -6.98 -1.22
CA ILE A 117 6.78 -8.36 -0.76
C ILE A 117 7.74 -9.02 -1.73
N VAL A 118 8.92 -9.36 -1.22
CA VAL A 118 10.02 -9.90 -2.01
C VAL A 118 10.54 -11.21 -1.44
N ARG A 119 11.03 -12.09 -2.32
CA ARG A 119 11.89 -13.22 -2.01
C ARG A 119 13.26 -12.99 -2.63
N LEU A 120 14.30 -13.52 -2.01
CA LEU A 120 15.63 -13.43 -2.58
C LEU A 120 15.87 -14.53 -3.60
N GLU A 121 16.57 -14.16 -4.67
CA GLU A 121 17.12 -15.09 -5.66
C GLU A 121 18.62 -14.83 -5.82
N ARG A 122 19.36 -15.87 -6.19
CA ARG A 122 20.80 -15.75 -6.51
C ARG A 122 21.01 -15.89 -8.00
N ASP A 123 21.82 -15.04 -8.58
CA ASP A 123 22.29 -15.19 -9.94
C ASP A 123 23.54 -16.11 -10.03
N ASN A 124 24.00 -16.36 -11.25
CA ASN A 124 25.18 -17.18 -11.52
C ASN A 124 26.49 -16.58 -10.98
N LYS A 125 26.48 -15.32 -10.56
CA LYS A 125 27.62 -14.61 -9.94
C LYS A 125 27.47 -14.49 -8.43
N ASP A 126 26.57 -15.27 -7.82
CA ASP A 126 26.26 -15.27 -6.40
C ASP A 126 25.76 -13.91 -5.86
N ARG A 127 25.14 -13.06 -6.71
CA ARG A 127 24.52 -11.80 -6.27
C ARG A 127 23.07 -12.04 -5.88
N LEU A 128 22.60 -11.33 -4.86
CA LEU A 128 21.22 -11.40 -4.39
C LEU A 128 20.35 -10.36 -5.13
N TRP A 129 19.19 -10.83 -5.56
CA TRP A 129 18.13 -10.08 -6.20
C TRP A 129 16.81 -10.27 -5.47
N GLY A 130 15.93 -9.28 -5.53
CA GLY A 130 14.57 -9.38 -5.01
C GLY A 130 13.59 -9.76 -6.13
N LYS A 131 12.81 -10.80 -5.92
CA LYS A 131 11.70 -11.22 -6.79
C LYS A 131 10.39 -10.83 -6.14
N LEU A 132 9.51 -10.13 -6.86
CA LEU A 132 8.17 -9.74 -6.39
C LEU A 132 7.26 -10.96 -6.22
N ALA A 133 6.41 -10.92 -5.19
CA ALA A 133 5.45 -11.98 -4.91
C ALA A 133 4.27 -11.97 -5.89
N THR A 134 3.85 -13.17 -6.30
CA THR A 134 2.61 -13.42 -7.03
C THR A 134 1.47 -13.80 -6.09
N ASP A 135 0.22 -13.89 -6.59
CA ASP A 135 -0.93 -14.39 -5.80
C ASP A 135 -0.62 -15.77 -5.17
N GLU A 136 -0.01 -16.68 -5.93
CA GLU A 136 0.35 -18.03 -5.47
C GLU A 136 1.41 -18.00 -4.37
N ASP A 137 2.39 -17.10 -4.50
CA ASP A 137 3.43 -16.89 -3.50
C ASP A 137 2.85 -16.33 -2.19
N LEU A 138 1.89 -15.41 -2.25
CA LEU A 138 1.21 -14.85 -1.08
C LEU A 138 0.37 -15.89 -0.34
N ILE A 139 -0.32 -16.77 -1.08
CA ILE A 139 -1.08 -17.88 -0.51
C ILE A 139 -0.15 -18.89 0.17
N SER A 140 0.85 -19.38 -0.55
CA SER A 140 1.78 -20.40 -0.05
C SER A 140 2.72 -19.89 1.04
N GLY A 141 3.03 -18.59 1.00
CA GLY A 141 3.90 -17.91 1.98
C GLY A 141 3.22 -17.55 3.30
N GLY A 142 1.92 -17.86 3.47
CA GLY A 142 1.18 -17.62 4.71
C GLY A 142 0.82 -16.15 4.95
N PHE A 143 0.75 -15.34 3.88
CA PHE A 143 0.30 -13.94 3.98
C PHE A 143 -1.23 -13.84 4.07
N ILE A 144 -1.96 -14.92 3.73
CA ILE A 144 -3.42 -14.93 3.72
C ILE A 144 -3.95 -15.47 5.05
N SER A 145 -4.86 -14.75 5.67
CA SER A 145 -5.59 -15.12 6.88
C SER A 145 -7.10 -15.05 6.64
N PHE A 146 -7.86 -15.91 7.32
CA PHE A 146 -9.32 -15.94 7.27
C PHE A 146 -9.95 -15.58 8.64
N ASP A 147 -9.17 -15.06 9.57
CA ASP A 147 -9.62 -14.79 10.94
C ASP A 147 -10.51 -13.55 11.02
N HIS A 148 -10.29 -12.56 10.15
CA HIS A 148 -11.07 -11.33 10.14
C HIS A 148 -12.36 -11.47 9.32
N LYS A 149 -13.49 -11.01 9.90
CA LYS A 149 -14.80 -10.94 9.24
C LYS A 149 -15.09 -9.52 8.78
N PHE A 150 -14.91 -9.28 7.51
CA PHE A 150 -15.14 -7.97 6.89
C PHE A 150 -16.62 -7.65 6.72
N LYS A 151 -16.95 -6.36 6.83
CA LYS A 151 -18.30 -5.83 6.64
C LYS A 151 -18.34 -4.84 5.47
N GLN A 152 -19.47 -4.75 4.83
CA GLN A 152 -19.70 -3.72 3.81
C GLN A 152 -19.59 -2.32 4.44
N ASN A 153 -18.97 -1.38 3.72
CA ASN A 153 -18.63 -0.02 4.14
C ASN A 153 -17.53 0.08 5.23
N GLU A 154 -16.93 -1.02 5.62
CA GLU A 154 -15.74 -1.01 6.48
C GLU A 154 -14.57 -0.35 5.75
N MET A 155 -13.75 0.41 6.47
CA MET A 155 -12.50 0.97 5.97
C MET A 155 -11.37 -0.04 6.21
N VAL A 156 -10.61 -0.33 5.17
CA VAL A 156 -9.49 -1.28 5.20
C VAL A 156 -8.27 -0.66 4.56
N SER A 157 -7.09 -1.07 5.03
CA SER A 157 -5.81 -0.59 4.50
C SER A 157 -4.96 -1.77 4.04
N GLY A 158 -4.12 -1.52 3.03
CA GLY A 158 -3.21 -2.53 2.52
C GLY A 158 -2.28 -1.96 1.45
N HIS A 159 -1.37 -2.80 0.96
CA HIS A 159 -0.38 -2.43 -0.04
C HIS A 159 -0.73 -2.99 -1.40
N VAL A 160 -0.53 -2.19 -2.44
CA VAL A 160 -0.66 -2.60 -3.83
C VAL A 160 0.48 -3.55 -4.18
N TYR A 161 0.18 -4.82 -4.47
CA TYR A 161 1.20 -5.80 -4.85
C TYR A 161 1.22 -6.14 -6.33
N HIS A 162 0.14 -5.80 -7.08
CA HIS A 162 0.07 -6.04 -8.51
C HIS A 162 -0.83 -5.03 -9.22
N LEU A 163 -0.41 -4.58 -10.40
CA LEU A 163 -1.16 -3.66 -11.26
C LEU A 163 -1.72 -4.43 -12.47
N GLY A 164 -3.04 -4.53 -12.56
CA GLY A 164 -3.74 -5.19 -13.65
C GLY A 164 -4.34 -4.21 -14.67
N LYS A 165 -4.80 -4.72 -15.81
CA LYS A 165 -5.38 -3.91 -16.90
C LYS A 165 -6.67 -3.17 -16.51
N THR A 166 -7.46 -3.71 -15.59
CA THR A 166 -8.79 -3.17 -15.22
C THR A 166 -8.83 -2.60 -13.80
N GLY A 167 -7.77 -2.73 -13.04
CA GLY A 167 -7.66 -2.28 -11.66
C GLY A 167 -6.44 -2.84 -10.99
N VAL A 168 -6.31 -2.57 -9.72
CA VAL A 168 -5.14 -2.95 -8.92
C VAL A 168 -5.49 -3.97 -7.85
N PHE A 169 -4.51 -4.77 -7.48
CA PHE A 169 -4.62 -5.83 -6.50
C PHE A 169 -3.86 -5.45 -5.25
N ILE A 170 -4.51 -5.61 -4.11
CA ILE A 170 -4.05 -5.15 -2.81
C ILE A 170 -4.00 -6.33 -1.85
N LEU A 171 -2.93 -6.42 -1.08
CA LEU A 171 -2.89 -7.26 0.10
C LEU A 171 -3.24 -6.40 1.32
N LEU A 172 -4.40 -6.67 1.92
CA LEU A 172 -4.85 -5.99 3.13
C LEU A 172 -4.01 -6.38 4.34
N LYS A 173 -3.90 -5.49 5.32
CA LYS A 173 -3.17 -5.73 6.58
C LYS A 173 -3.69 -6.94 7.34
N GLU A 174 -4.98 -7.25 7.20
CA GLU A 174 -5.64 -8.42 7.78
C GLU A 174 -5.37 -9.73 7.01
N GLY A 175 -4.52 -9.68 5.98
CA GLY A 175 -4.15 -10.85 5.19
C GLY A 175 -5.24 -11.30 4.21
N ARG A 176 -5.92 -10.38 3.54
CA ARG A 176 -6.91 -10.72 2.50
C ARG A 176 -6.61 -10.00 1.20
N PHE A 177 -6.95 -10.66 0.10
CA PHE A 177 -6.88 -10.02 -1.22
C PHE A 177 -8.01 -9.01 -1.38
N ALA A 178 -7.66 -7.81 -1.83
CA ALA A 178 -8.62 -6.82 -2.26
C ALA A 178 -8.35 -6.40 -3.71
N TYR A 179 -9.40 -5.87 -4.34
CA TYR A 179 -9.39 -5.38 -5.70
C TYR A 179 -10.01 -3.99 -5.76
N LEU A 180 -9.32 -3.09 -6.42
CA LEU A 180 -9.75 -1.72 -6.67
C LEU A 180 -9.86 -1.52 -8.19
N HIS A 181 -11.07 -1.40 -8.70
CA HIS A 181 -11.31 -1.14 -10.12
C HIS A 181 -10.94 0.31 -10.47
N HIS A 182 -10.47 0.60 -11.69
CA HIS A 182 -10.10 1.96 -12.11
C HIS A 182 -11.20 3.01 -11.95
N THR A 183 -12.49 2.62 -12.06
CA THR A 183 -13.62 3.53 -11.83
C THR A 183 -13.85 3.90 -10.37
N GLU A 184 -13.20 3.22 -9.46
CA GLU A 184 -13.35 3.39 -8.00
C GLU A 184 -12.19 4.21 -7.38
N MET A 185 -11.37 4.87 -8.22
CA MET A 185 -10.31 5.80 -7.83
C MET A 185 -10.34 7.06 -8.69
N GLU A 186 -9.92 8.19 -8.13
CA GLU A 186 -9.78 9.47 -8.85
C GLU A 186 -8.35 9.64 -9.38
N GLU A 187 -7.36 9.17 -8.62
CA GLU A 187 -5.94 9.23 -8.96
C GLU A 187 -5.39 7.82 -9.15
N ASN A 188 -4.40 7.68 -10.04
CA ASN A 188 -3.71 6.42 -10.22
C ASN A 188 -2.88 6.09 -8.97
N VAL A 189 -2.89 4.83 -8.61
CA VAL A 189 -2.04 4.27 -7.56
C VAL A 189 -0.88 3.49 -8.20
N HIS A 190 0.19 3.32 -7.46
CA HIS A 190 1.41 2.65 -7.94
C HIS A 190 1.74 1.41 -7.11
N LEU A 191 2.65 0.60 -7.61
CA LEU A 191 3.11 -0.63 -6.95
C LEU A 191 3.75 -0.29 -5.59
N GLY A 192 3.45 -1.08 -4.56
CA GLY A 192 3.97 -0.88 -3.19
C GLY A 192 3.21 0.14 -2.35
N GLN A 193 2.42 1.01 -2.97
CA GLN A 193 1.70 2.08 -2.27
C GLN A 193 0.74 1.52 -1.21
N GLU A 194 0.80 2.08 0.00
CA GLU A 194 -0.23 1.85 1.00
C GLU A 194 -1.48 2.68 0.66
N ILE A 195 -2.63 2.02 0.58
CA ILE A 195 -3.91 2.66 0.34
C ILE A 195 -4.92 2.29 1.41
N THR A 196 -5.85 3.20 1.66
CA THR A 196 -7.01 2.96 2.54
C THR A 196 -8.28 3.16 1.74
N GLY A 197 -9.10 2.12 1.66
CA GLY A 197 -10.34 2.12 0.89
C GLY A 197 -11.53 1.57 1.67
N ARG A 198 -12.71 1.87 1.18
CA ARG A 198 -13.97 1.40 1.75
C ARG A 198 -14.44 0.16 1.01
N ILE A 199 -14.84 -0.87 1.73
CA ILE A 199 -15.42 -2.10 1.15
C ILE A 199 -16.75 -1.77 0.47
N ILE A 200 -16.85 -2.08 -0.83
CA ILE A 200 -18.07 -1.89 -1.65
C ILE A 200 -18.73 -3.21 -2.02
N GLY A 201 -18.08 -4.34 -1.76
CA GLY A 201 -18.65 -5.66 -2.04
C GLY A 201 -17.63 -6.78 -1.90
N PHE A 202 -18.11 -8.00 -2.12
CA PHE A 202 -17.33 -9.21 -2.07
C PHE A 202 -17.40 -9.90 -3.43
N GLY A 203 -16.24 -10.17 -4.01
CA GLY A 203 -16.08 -10.78 -5.32
C GLY A 203 -15.89 -12.30 -5.26
N ALA A 204 -15.58 -12.89 -6.41
CA ALA A 204 -15.22 -14.30 -6.50
C ALA A 204 -13.89 -14.58 -5.76
N HIS A 205 -13.70 -15.84 -5.32
CA HIS A 205 -12.50 -16.29 -4.60
C HIS A 205 -12.21 -15.48 -3.32
N ASP A 206 -13.27 -15.10 -2.58
CA ASP A 206 -13.16 -14.32 -1.34
C ASP A 206 -12.42 -12.98 -1.45
N ARG A 207 -12.29 -12.45 -2.67
CA ARG A 207 -11.66 -11.17 -2.94
C ARG A 207 -12.59 -10.02 -2.53
N ILE A 208 -12.05 -9.03 -1.86
CA ILE A 208 -12.79 -7.87 -1.36
C ILE A 208 -12.71 -6.75 -2.39
N ASN A 209 -13.84 -6.22 -2.85
CA ASN A 209 -13.87 -5.04 -3.72
C ASN A 209 -13.87 -3.78 -2.86
N ILE A 210 -12.95 -2.86 -3.13
CA ILE A 210 -12.83 -1.60 -2.40
C ILE A 210 -12.99 -0.40 -3.33
N SER A 211 -13.28 0.76 -2.74
CA SER A 211 -13.38 2.05 -3.41
C SER A 211 -12.59 3.11 -2.63
N LEU A 212 -11.84 3.93 -3.34
CA LEU A 212 -11.19 5.14 -2.80
C LEU A 212 -12.10 6.37 -2.92
N LEU A 213 -13.21 6.24 -3.65
CA LEU A 213 -14.15 7.33 -3.82
C LEU A 213 -14.90 7.58 -2.52
N LYS A 214 -15.19 8.84 -2.27
CA LYS A 214 -16.08 9.21 -1.17
C LYS A 214 -17.42 8.47 -1.28
N ASN A 215 -17.95 8.04 -0.15
CA ASN A 215 -19.25 7.39 -0.10
C ASN A 215 -20.31 8.26 -0.80
N ALA A 216 -21.22 7.64 -1.53
CA ALA A 216 -22.34 8.34 -2.16
C ALA A 216 -23.16 9.18 -1.14
N TYR A 217 -23.24 8.74 0.12
CA TYR A 217 -23.82 9.54 1.21
C TYR A 217 -22.97 10.77 1.57
N ALA A 218 -21.63 10.68 1.57
CA ALA A 218 -20.76 11.83 1.80
C ALA A 218 -20.78 12.81 0.62
N ARG A 219 -20.90 12.31 -0.63
CA ARG A 219 -21.15 13.16 -1.82
C ARG A 219 -22.51 13.84 -1.77
N ILE A 220 -23.52 13.19 -1.20
CA ILE A 220 -24.84 13.79 -0.96
C ILE A 220 -24.71 14.94 0.05
N ASP A 221 -23.90 14.78 1.09
CA ASP A 221 -23.67 15.83 2.08
C ASP A 221 -22.88 17.00 1.49
N ASP A 222 -21.86 16.76 0.65
CA ASP A 222 -21.14 17.80 -0.09
C ASP A 222 -22.06 18.53 -1.08
N ASP A 223 -22.87 17.81 -1.86
CA ASP A 223 -23.86 18.36 -2.78
C ASP A 223 -24.94 19.15 -2.02
N ALA A 224 -25.39 18.64 -0.87
CA ALA A 224 -26.36 19.29 -0.01
C ALA A 224 -25.80 20.58 0.61
N ALA A 225 -24.55 20.53 1.10
CA ALA A 225 -23.86 21.71 1.63
C ALA A 225 -23.69 22.79 0.55
N MET A 226 -23.33 22.42 -0.68
CA MET A 226 -23.19 23.33 -1.81
C MET A 226 -24.53 23.97 -2.16
N ILE A 227 -25.63 23.20 -2.25
CA ILE A 227 -26.98 23.71 -2.53
C ILE A 227 -27.43 24.62 -1.40
N LEU A 228 -27.23 24.24 -0.13
CA LEU A 228 -27.58 25.06 1.02
C LEU A 228 -26.84 26.38 1.04
N ALA A 229 -25.54 26.37 0.72
CA ALA A 229 -24.73 27.57 0.59
C ALA A 229 -25.28 28.49 -0.53
N ALA A 230 -25.57 27.92 -1.71
CA ALA A 230 -26.13 28.67 -2.83
C ALA A 230 -27.45 29.37 -2.46
N ILE A 231 -28.34 28.69 -1.71
CA ILE A 231 -29.57 29.30 -1.23
C ILE A 231 -29.30 30.45 -0.26
N LYS A 232 -28.33 30.26 0.66
CA LYS A 232 -27.94 31.30 1.65
C LYS A 232 -27.37 32.57 1.01
N PHE A 233 -26.65 32.41 -0.11
CA PHE A 233 -26.02 33.55 -0.83
C PHE A 233 -26.98 34.28 -1.75
N THR A 234 -28.21 33.79 -2.01
CA THR A 234 -29.19 34.55 -2.76
C THR A 234 -29.84 35.66 -1.88
N PRO A 235 -30.10 36.85 -2.42
CA PRO A 235 -30.63 38.00 -1.62
C PRO A 235 -31.92 37.62 -0.88
N ASP A 236 -32.83 36.87 -1.55
CA ASP A 236 -34.12 36.44 -0.99
C ASP A 236 -34.04 35.10 -0.27
N LYS A 237 -32.85 34.53 -0.08
CA LYS A 237 -32.66 33.15 0.43
C LYS A 237 -33.55 32.10 -0.30
N LYS A 238 -33.72 32.31 -1.60
CA LYS A 238 -34.50 31.44 -2.50
C LYS A 238 -33.64 31.07 -3.70
N LEU A 239 -33.73 29.81 -4.12
CA LEU A 239 -33.08 29.30 -5.31
C LEU A 239 -34.15 28.84 -6.31
N LEU A 240 -34.15 29.42 -7.52
CA LEU A 240 -35.09 29.06 -8.60
C LEU A 240 -34.64 27.75 -9.27
N LEU A 241 -34.58 26.69 -8.51
CA LEU A 241 -34.34 25.30 -8.95
C LEU A 241 -35.17 24.37 -8.06
N SER A 242 -35.73 23.33 -8.66
CA SER A 242 -36.54 22.35 -7.98
C SER A 242 -36.41 20.98 -8.68
N ASP A 243 -37.14 20.00 -8.21
CA ASP A 243 -37.24 18.67 -8.84
C ASP A 243 -37.69 18.70 -10.28
N SER A 244 -38.43 19.77 -10.68
CA SER A 244 -38.91 19.99 -12.06
C SER A 244 -37.85 20.60 -12.98
N SER A 245 -36.77 21.17 -12.44
CA SER A 245 -35.67 21.78 -13.23
C SER A 245 -35.00 20.78 -14.15
N THR A 246 -34.55 21.25 -15.31
CA THR A 246 -33.94 20.40 -16.32
C THR A 246 -32.50 19.95 -15.89
N PRO A 247 -32.03 18.80 -16.41
CA PRO A 247 -30.64 18.36 -16.15
C PRO A 247 -29.60 19.40 -16.55
N LYS A 248 -29.87 20.20 -17.59
CA LYS A 248 -28.97 21.24 -18.08
C LYS A 248 -28.88 22.40 -17.08
N GLU A 249 -29.97 22.92 -16.59
CA GLU A 249 -30.00 23.99 -15.59
C GLU A 249 -29.26 23.62 -14.31
N ILE A 250 -29.44 22.38 -13.84
CA ILE A 250 -28.76 21.84 -12.63
C ILE A 250 -27.27 21.72 -12.88
N LYS A 251 -26.90 21.17 -14.04
CA LYS A 251 -25.49 20.98 -14.40
C LYS A 251 -24.75 22.31 -14.58
N ASP A 252 -25.39 23.28 -15.24
CA ASP A 252 -24.83 24.62 -15.47
C ASP A 252 -24.64 25.39 -14.15
N LYS A 253 -25.51 25.17 -13.15
CA LYS A 253 -25.46 25.87 -11.85
C LYS A 253 -24.54 25.21 -10.84
N PHE A 254 -24.52 23.87 -10.77
CA PHE A 254 -23.88 23.09 -9.71
C PHE A 254 -22.84 22.06 -10.19
N GLY A 255 -22.76 21.81 -11.49
CA GLY A 255 -21.84 20.79 -12.02
C GLY A 255 -22.26 19.33 -11.75
N ILE A 256 -23.40 19.11 -11.09
CA ILE A 256 -23.89 17.78 -10.66
C ILE A 256 -25.00 17.23 -11.55
N SER A 257 -25.27 15.94 -11.44
CA SER A 257 -26.40 15.31 -12.14
C SER A 257 -27.74 15.65 -11.51
N LYS A 258 -28.86 15.57 -12.28
CA LYS A 258 -30.22 15.73 -11.74
C LYS A 258 -30.55 14.72 -10.64
N SER A 259 -29.99 13.49 -10.72
CA SER A 259 -30.18 12.48 -9.69
C SER A 259 -29.45 12.82 -8.39
N SER A 260 -28.21 13.36 -8.46
CA SER A 260 -27.46 13.86 -7.31
C SER A 260 -28.18 15.07 -6.67
N PHE A 261 -28.61 16.01 -7.49
CA PHE A 261 -29.42 17.17 -7.03
C PHE A 261 -30.65 16.75 -6.25
N LYS A 262 -31.47 15.82 -6.82
CA LYS A 262 -32.66 15.33 -6.14
C LYS A 262 -32.38 14.66 -4.80
N ARG A 263 -31.27 13.87 -4.71
CA ARG A 263 -30.87 13.23 -3.46
C ARG A 263 -30.44 14.25 -2.42
N ALA A 264 -29.64 15.23 -2.82
CA ALA A 264 -29.17 16.30 -1.96
C ALA A 264 -30.33 17.17 -1.42
N VAL A 265 -31.25 17.56 -2.30
CA VAL A 265 -32.46 18.29 -1.91
C VAL A 265 -33.32 17.46 -0.96
N GLY A 266 -33.53 16.17 -1.25
CA GLY A 266 -34.26 15.25 -0.36
C GLY A 266 -33.65 15.15 1.02
N HIS A 267 -32.32 15.15 1.11
CA HIS A 267 -31.57 15.15 2.38
C HIS A 267 -31.80 16.46 3.17
N LEU A 268 -31.68 17.63 2.52
CA LEU A 268 -31.94 18.93 3.15
C LEU A 268 -33.38 19.10 3.64
N LEU A 269 -34.34 18.59 2.86
CA LEU A 269 -35.78 18.58 3.26
C LEU A 269 -36.01 17.68 4.48
N LYS A 270 -35.40 16.46 4.50
CA LYS A 270 -35.48 15.53 5.63
C LYS A 270 -34.89 16.09 6.91
N GLN A 271 -33.80 16.87 6.80
CA GLN A 271 -33.18 17.58 7.91
C GLN A 271 -33.94 18.87 8.30
N ASN A 272 -35.05 19.20 7.65
CA ASN A 272 -35.80 20.44 7.88
C ASN A 272 -34.96 21.74 7.68
N LEU A 273 -33.92 21.70 6.87
CA LEU A 273 -33.08 22.87 6.59
C LEU A 273 -33.63 23.78 5.50
N ILE A 274 -34.40 23.18 4.57
CA ILE A 274 -35.02 23.90 3.46
C ILE A 274 -36.50 23.50 3.29
N THR A 275 -37.26 24.32 2.55
CA THR A 275 -38.58 24.00 2.00
C THR A 275 -38.52 24.08 0.48
N SER A 276 -39.43 23.33 -0.19
CA SER A 276 -39.61 23.37 -1.65
C SER A 276 -41.02 23.82 -1.92
N GLU A 277 -41.19 25.02 -2.45
CA GLU A 277 -42.49 25.65 -2.71
C GLU A 277 -42.48 26.36 -4.06
N ASN A 278 -43.50 26.19 -4.88
CA ASN A 278 -43.70 26.90 -6.13
C ASN A 278 -42.49 26.92 -7.08
N GLY A 279 -41.71 25.82 -7.14
CA GLY A 279 -40.53 25.74 -7.99
C GLY A 279 -39.26 26.38 -7.39
N TYR A 280 -39.28 26.78 -6.14
CA TYR A 280 -38.14 27.35 -5.41
C TYR A 280 -37.74 26.46 -4.25
N LEU A 281 -36.43 26.44 -3.96
CA LEU A 281 -35.88 25.97 -2.69
C LEU A 281 -35.59 27.18 -1.81
N LYS A 282 -36.03 27.15 -0.55
CA LYS A 282 -35.91 28.25 0.42
C LYS A 282 -35.38 27.72 1.75
N ILE A 283 -34.57 28.50 2.44
CA ILE A 283 -34.17 28.22 3.83
C ILE A 283 -35.45 28.18 4.69
N LYS A 284 -35.56 27.14 5.51
CA LYS A 284 -36.60 27.10 6.54
C LYS A 284 -36.20 28.02 7.68
N SER A 285 -37.01 29.05 7.91
CA SER A 285 -36.85 29.98 9.05
C SER A 285 -37.26 29.33 10.35
#